data_42a51f842d7a9fa76d952b1865ddc285
#
_entry.id   42a51f842d7a9fa76d952b1865ddc285
#
_cell.length_a   1.000
_cell.length_b   1.000
_cell.length_c   1.000
_cell.angle_alpha   90.00
_cell.angle_beta   90.00
_cell.angle_gamma   90.00
#
_symmetry.space_group_name_H-M   'P 1'
#
loop_
_entity.id
_entity.type
_entity.pdbx_description
1 polymer ?
#
loop_
_entity_poly.entity_id
_entity_poly.type
_entity_poly.pdbx_seq_one_letter_code
_entity_poly.pdbx_strand_id
1 'polypeptide(L)'
;MFWITPRLGGWMVLAAVMLSGFAESRACIWDSDTLAMEQARFPGTLDVMGGNFPRHSSEFYMWRIERTHVLLAKEPRNLAMRDDLAVALHKLGRNLEAIQVMMESLAIEPKRYETLSNLGTFTIYTGDLPASRQWLQMALAINPNAHFGREKYQLWLVEHLMLRANPQSLPEITDGLQAGIVDQLRENYAEFVMFRQGKISGWMEEDSRGAALRGVLGMMLFADYRNPVLLEALGDILEQGNPLKNAVHMADQAYAFARDLYGENPVKERLNKKIKEANSNYLSKEAPDLKKLKNAMLAAQAAGEALAKRVREDELTWIASGQDAGAEFEKKYLGASMPTVQFRAAK
;
A
#
# COMPACT_ATOMS: atom_id res chain seq x y z
N MET A 1 61.41 -42.15 38.40
CA MET A 1 59.98 -42.47 38.62
C MET A 1 59.23 -41.17 38.60
N PHE A 2 58.80 -40.71 37.42
CA PHE A 2 58.14 -39.42 37.23
C PHE A 2 56.70 -39.64 36.80
N TRP A 3 55.79 -39.12 37.58
CA TRP A 3 54.36 -39.09 37.27
C TRP A 3 54.03 -37.81 36.54
N ILE A 4 53.51 -37.94 35.31
CA ILE A 4 52.99 -36.85 34.50
C ILE A 4 51.48 -36.88 34.57
N THR A 5 50.88 -35.84 35.14
CA THR A 5 49.43 -35.61 35.15
C THR A 5 49.02 -34.88 33.86
N PRO A 6 47.98 -35.30 33.14
CA PRO A 6 47.50 -34.54 31.99
C PRO A 6 46.54 -33.39 32.46
N ARG A 7 46.86 -32.19 32.01
CA ARG A 7 45.97 -31.03 32.13
C ARG A 7 44.83 -31.16 31.14
N LEU A 8 43.60 -31.23 31.62
CA LEU A 8 42.38 -31.07 30.85
C LEU A 8 42.22 -29.59 30.48
N GLY A 9 42.49 -29.27 29.24
CA GLY A 9 42.19 -27.95 28.65
C GLY A 9 40.70 -27.92 28.30
N GLY A 10 39.93 -27.13 29.05
CA GLY A 10 38.52 -26.88 28.73
C GLY A 10 38.42 -25.98 27.49
N TRP A 11 37.85 -26.55 26.46
CA TRP A 11 37.41 -25.77 25.29
C TRP A 11 36.07 -25.12 25.62
N MET A 12 36.11 -23.79 25.93
CA MET A 12 34.93 -22.96 25.88
C MET A 12 34.52 -22.78 24.44
N VAL A 13 33.49 -23.51 24.04
CA VAL A 13 32.77 -23.22 22.80
C VAL A 13 31.92 -21.98 23.08
N LEU A 14 32.38 -20.83 22.62
CA LEU A 14 31.55 -19.63 22.48
C LEU A 14 30.53 -19.92 21.40
N ALA A 15 29.31 -20.28 21.81
CA ALA A 15 28.14 -20.24 20.94
C ALA A 15 27.85 -18.76 20.61
N ALA A 16 28.39 -18.28 19.49
CA ALA A 16 27.94 -17.03 18.89
C ALA A 16 26.49 -17.26 18.42
N VAL A 17 25.55 -16.83 19.25
CA VAL A 17 24.15 -16.67 18.84
C VAL A 17 24.16 -15.59 17.77
N MET A 18 24.17 -16.03 16.52
CA MET A 18 23.85 -15.19 15.38
C MET A 18 22.40 -14.77 15.57
N LEU A 19 22.17 -13.62 16.19
CA LEU A 19 20.95 -12.85 16.04
C LEU A 19 20.92 -12.41 14.58
N SER A 20 20.41 -13.28 13.72
CA SER A 20 19.94 -12.91 12.41
C SER A 20 18.82 -11.89 12.65
N GLY A 21 19.18 -10.60 12.55
CA GLY A 21 18.23 -9.53 12.53
C GLY A 21 17.25 -9.82 11.40
N PHE A 22 16.01 -10.13 11.75
CA PHE A 22 14.90 -10.11 10.82
C PHE A 22 14.84 -8.69 10.30
N ALA A 23 15.25 -8.47 9.04
CA ALA A 23 14.99 -7.23 8.34
C ALA A 23 13.48 -7.08 8.28
N GLU A 24 12.95 -6.22 9.14
CA GLU A 24 11.53 -5.86 9.17
C GLU A 24 11.19 -5.21 7.84
N SER A 25 10.23 -5.79 7.17
CA SER A 25 9.72 -5.43 5.85
C SER A 25 8.70 -4.29 6.01
N ARG A 26 8.89 -3.19 5.29
CA ARG A 26 8.19 -1.90 5.54
C ARG A 26 7.54 -1.30 4.27
N ALA A 27 6.49 -0.45 4.40
CA ALA A 27 5.51 -0.02 3.36
C ALA A 27 6.03 0.82 2.17
N CYS A 28 5.24 0.89 1.08
CA CYS A 28 5.57 1.55 -0.20
C CYS A 28 5.78 3.07 -0.11
N ILE A 29 5.45 3.70 1.00
CA ILE A 29 5.87 5.03 1.42
C ILE A 29 6.69 4.83 2.68
N TRP A 30 7.84 5.47 2.75
CA TRP A 30 8.78 5.27 3.83
C TRP A 30 8.92 6.53 4.67
N ASP A 31 8.34 6.52 5.84
CA ASP A 31 8.58 7.46 6.92
C ASP A 31 8.39 6.79 8.28
N SER A 32 8.67 7.52 9.35
CA SER A 32 8.53 7.01 10.71
C SER A 32 7.11 6.57 11.06
N ASP A 33 6.08 7.26 10.55
CA ASP A 33 4.68 6.96 10.86
C ASP A 33 4.18 5.73 10.12
N THR A 34 4.53 5.60 8.85
CA THR A 34 4.15 4.43 8.04
C THR A 34 4.67 3.16 8.70
N LEU A 35 5.87 3.21 9.24
CA LEU A 35 6.47 2.13 9.97
C LEU A 35 5.67 1.73 11.22
N ALA A 36 5.27 2.71 12.03
CA ALA A 36 4.46 2.47 13.21
C ALA A 36 3.06 1.91 12.85
N MET A 37 2.44 2.44 11.80
CA MET A 37 1.15 1.95 11.30
C MET A 37 1.21 0.52 10.74
N GLU A 38 2.32 0.09 10.16
CA GLU A 38 2.50 -1.29 9.67
C GLU A 38 2.61 -2.33 10.78
N GLN A 39 3.16 -1.93 11.91
CA GLN A 39 3.24 -2.77 13.10
C GLN A 39 1.89 -2.91 13.79
N ALA A 40 0.98 -1.96 13.53
CA ALA A 40 -0.40 -2.03 14.00
C ALA A 40 -1.22 -3.07 13.21
N ARG A 41 -2.39 -3.42 13.73
CA ARG A 41 -3.28 -4.37 13.07
C ARG A 41 -3.77 -3.84 11.73
N PHE A 42 -3.59 -4.62 10.66
CA PHE A 42 -4.07 -4.27 9.32
C PHE A 42 -5.62 -4.22 9.28
N PRO A 43 -6.24 -3.11 8.84
CA PRO A 43 -7.69 -2.97 8.80
C PRO A 43 -8.36 -3.92 7.81
N GLY A 44 -9.65 -4.18 7.99
CA GLY A 44 -10.45 -4.94 7.04
C GLY A 44 -10.70 -4.18 5.72
N THR A 45 -11.06 -4.90 4.65
CA THR A 45 -11.30 -4.30 3.33
C THR A 45 -12.32 -3.16 3.38
N LEU A 46 -13.44 -3.34 4.09
CA LEU A 46 -14.47 -2.30 4.25
C LEU A 46 -13.95 -1.09 5.02
N ASP A 47 -13.14 -1.31 6.05
CA ASP A 47 -12.56 -0.22 6.83
C ASP A 47 -11.59 0.61 5.98
N VAL A 48 -10.75 -0.05 5.15
CA VAL A 48 -9.85 0.67 4.24
C VAL A 48 -10.64 1.46 3.20
N MET A 49 -11.65 0.85 2.54
CA MET A 49 -12.49 1.53 1.55
C MET A 49 -13.27 2.69 2.17
N GLY A 50 -13.74 2.55 3.42
CA GLY A 50 -14.45 3.58 4.17
C GLY A 50 -13.56 4.64 4.81
N GLY A 51 -12.23 4.44 4.80
CA GLY A 51 -11.30 5.32 5.52
C GLY A 51 -11.38 5.18 7.05
N ASN A 52 -11.93 4.06 7.55
CA ASN A 52 -12.06 3.80 8.98
C ASN A 52 -10.77 3.21 9.57
N PHE A 53 -9.71 4.00 9.50
CA PHE A 53 -8.40 3.70 10.09
C PHE A 53 -7.71 5.01 10.49
N PRO A 54 -6.83 4.99 11.49
CA PRO A 54 -6.09 6.17 11.91
C PRO A 54 -5.21 6.70 10.77
N ARG A 55 -5.28 8.00 10.52
CA ARG A 55 -4.43 8.70 9.56
C ARG A 55 -4.26 10.16 9.97
N HIS A 56 -3.10 10.68 9.70
CA HIS A 56 -2.77 12.07 10.02
C HIS A 56 -3.58 13.08 9.20
N SER A 57 -3.80 14.24 9.79
CA SER A 57 -4.43 15.39 9.13
C SER A 57 -3.44 16.18 8.27
N SER A 58 -3.96 17.04 7.41
CA SER A 58 -3.12 17.98 6.65
C SER A 58 -2.35 18.93 7.55
N GLU A 59 -2.93 19.33 8.68
CA GLU A 59 -2.30 20.19 9.68
C GLU A 59 -1.09 19.53 10.34
N PHE A 60 -1.18 18.24 10.60
CA PHE A 60 -0.04 17.45 11.07
C PHE A 60 1.11 17.47 10.06
N TYR A 61 0.83 17.24 8.76
CA TYR A 61 1.88 17.25 7.74
C TYR A 61 2.48 18.64 7.54
N MET A 62 1.70 19.73 7.67
CA MET A 62 2.24 21.09 7.66
C MET A 62 3.19 21.32 8.85
N TRP A 63 2.77 20.96 10.07
CA TRP A 63 3.61 21.02 11.26
C TRP A 63 4.89 20.18 11.11
N ARG A 64 4.78 18.96 10.55
CA ARG A 64 5.93 18.08 10.33
C ARG A 64 6.94 18.72 9.36
N ILE A 65 6.51 19.33 8.28
CA ILE A 65 7.38 20.03 7.33
C ILE A 65 8.19 21.14 8.06
N GLU A 66 7.50 22.00 8.80
CA GLU A 66 8.15 23.09 9.52
C GLU A 66 9.16 22.57 10.54
N ARG A 67 8.76 21.60 11.36
CA ARG A 67 9.62 20.96 12.35
C ARG A 67 10.84 20.31 11.70
N THR A 68 10.63 19.55 10.65
CA THR A 68 11.71 18.81 9.99
C THR A 68 12.71 19.73 9.33
N HIS A 69 12.31 20.86 8.77
CA HIS A 69 13.24 21.87 8.26
C HIS A 69 14.18 22.40 9.37
N VAL A 70 13.64 22.68 10.57
CA VAL A 70 14.46 23.12 11.71
C VAL A 70 15.45 22.05 12.16
N LEU A 71 15.05 20.78 12.12
CA LEU A 71 15.92 19.66 12.49
C LEU A 71 16.99 19.40 11.43
N LEU A 72 16.63 19.41 10.15
CA LEU A 72 17.56 19.22 9.02
C LEU A 72 18.60 20.37 8.93
N ALA A 73 18.28 21.57 9.40
CA ALA A 73 19.28 22.64 9.49
C ALA A 73 20.45 22.28 10.44
N LYS A 74 20.20 21.41 11.43
CA LYS A 74 21.22 20.90 12.37
C LYS A 74 21.87 19.61 11.86
N GLU A 75 21.11 18.77 11.21
CA GLU A 75 21.52 17.45 10.70
C GLU A 75 21.22 17.30 9.20
N PRO A 76 21.88 18.05 8.30
CA PRO A 76 21.50 18.13 6.88
C PRO A 76 21.63 16.82 6.09
N ARG A 77 22.36 15.85 6.63
CA ARG A 77 22.54 14.51 6.01
C ARG A 77 21.69 13.42 6.65
N ASN A 78 20.76 13.76 7.54
CA ASN A 78 19.87 12.79 8.17
C ASN A 78 18.80 12.32 7.18
N LEU A 79 18.99 11.12 6.60
CA LEU A 79 18.14 10.58 5.56
C LEU A 79 16.73 10.21 6.06
N ALA A 80 16.60 9.76 7.32
CA ALA A 80 15.29 9.47 7.90
C ALA A 80 14.42 10.72 8.02
N MET A 81 15.00 11.86 8.45
CA MET A 81 14.29 13.13 8.47
C MET A 81 13.93 13.63 7.07
N ARG A 82 14.75 13.33 6.06
CA ARG A 82 14.43 13.66 4.67
C ARG A 82 13.26 12.81 4.14
N ASP A 83 13.15 11.55 4.55
CA ASP A 83 12.00 10.73 4.23
C ASP A 83 10.72 11.30 4.84
N ASP A 84 10.74 11.64 6.14
CA ASP A 84 9.62 12.28 6.84
C ASP A 84 9.18 13.58 6.16
N LEU A 85 10.15 14.43 5.74
CA LEU A 85 9.87 15.65 4.99
C LEU A 85 9.22 15.36 3.63
N ALA A 86 9.80 14.44 2.86
CA ALA A 86 9.31 14.13 1.52
C ALA A 86 7.92 13.50 1.55
N VAL A 87 7.67 12.60 2.50
CA VAL A 87 6.33 12.00 2.67
C VAL A 87 5.33 13.06 3.12
N ALA A 88 5.67 13.96 4.02
CA ALA A 88 4.77 15.05 4.42
C ALA A 88 4.43 15.99 3.25
N LEU A 89 5.41 16.32 2.40
CA LEU A 89 5.20 17.08 1.17
C LEU A 89 4.26 16.33 0.20
N HIS A 90 4.51 15.04 -0.03
CA HIS A 90 3.67 14.20 -0.87
C HIS A 90 2.22 14.14 -0.36
N LYS A 91 2.01 13.95 0.94
CA LYS A 91 0.67 13.92 1.56
C LYS A 91 -0.11 15.22 1.41
N LEU A 92 0.58 16.33 1.20
CA LEU A 92 -0.01 17.63 0.86
C LEU A 92 -0.11 17.90 -0.66
N GLY A 93 0.17 16.90 -1.51
CA GLY A 93 0.13 17.02 -2.97
C GLY A 93 1.34 17.75 -3.58
N ARG A 94 2.36 18.10 -2.77
CA ARG A 94 3.58 18.80 -3.19
C ARG A 94 4.61 17.82 -3.77
N ASN A 95 4.18 17.01 -4.75
CA ASN A 95 4.95 15.86 -5.24
C ASN A 95 6.30 16.23 -5.86
N LEU A 96 6.39 17.34 -6.59
CA LEU A 96 7.66 17.78 -7.19
C LEU A 96 8.70 18.14 -6.12
N GLU A 97 8.27 18.76 -5.03
CA GLU A 97 9.16 19.09 -3.91
C GLU A 97 9.58 17.82 -3.16
N ALA A 98 8.66 16.87 -2.98
CA ALA A 98 8.97 15.57 -2.40
C ALA A 98 10.03 14.81 -3.24
N ILE A 99 9.88 14.79 -4.56
CA ILE A 99 10.87 14.20 -5.48
C ILE A 99 12.22 14.90 -5.35
N GLN A 100 12.25 16.24 -5.26
CA GLN A 100 13.50 16.97 -5.10
C GLN A 100 14.24 16.57 -3.81
N VAL A 101 13.55 16.48 -2.67
CA VAL A 101 14.13 16.02 -1.40
C VAL A 101 14.70 14.60 -1.54
N MET A 102 14.01 13.71 -2.24
CA MET A 102 14.50 12.35 -2.47
C MET A 102 15.68 12.30 -3.44
N MET A 103 15.72 13.15 -4.46
CA MET A 103 16.89 13.26 -5.35
C MET A 103 18.13 13.76 -4.62
N GLU A 104 17.99 14.69 -3.67
CA GLU A 104 19.07 15.11 -2.79
C GLU A 104 19.51 13.98 -1.86
N SER A 105 18.58 13.16 -1.36
CA SER A 105 18.87 11.97 -0.56
C SER A 105 19.62 10.91 -1.37
N LEU A 106 19.25 10.73 -2.64
CA LEU A 106 19.93 9.83 -3.57
C LEU A 106 21.38 10.26 -3.83
N ALA A 107 21.68 11.57 -3.86
CA ALA A 107 23.03 12.08 -3.97
C ALA A 107 23.90 11.80 -2.73
N ILE A 108 23.28 11.62 -1.55
CA ILE A 108 23.97 11.24 -0.31
C ILE A 108 24.24 9.73 -0.28
N GLU A 109 23.21 8.92 -0.64
CA GLU A 109 23.24 7.46 -0.64
C GLU A 109 22.51 6.88 -1.87
N PRO A 110 23.23 6.60 -2.99
CA PRO A 110 22.62 6.24 -4.28
C PRO A 110 21.87 4.90 -4.31
N LYS A 111 22.11 4.01 -3.36
CA LYS A 111 21.50 2.67 -3.31
C LYS A 111 20.62 2.49 -2.06
N ARG A 112 20.07 3.57 -1.54
CA ARG A 112 19.19 3.49 -0.40
C ARG A 112 17.78 3.09 -0.85
N TYR A 113 17.32 1.95 -0.33
CA TYR A 113 16.02 1.35 -0.68
C TYR A 113 14.86 2.34 -0.47
N GLU A 114 14.78 3.00 0.69
CA GLU A 114 13.71 3.91 1.10
C GLU A 114 13.58 5.08 0.12
N THR A 115 14.71 5.66 -0.27
CA THR A 115 14.76 6.76 -1.23
C THR A 115 14.21 6.34 -2.60
N LEU A 116 14.60 5.15 -3.09
CA LEU A 116 14.14 4.63 -4.38
C LEU A 116 12.65 4.27 -4.34
N SER A 117 12.17 3.68 -3.26
CA SER A 117 10.76 3.35 -3.05
C SER A 117 9.89 4.61 -3.02
N ASN A 118 10.30 5.64 -2.28
CA ASN A 118 9.62 6.93 -2.24
C ASN A 118 9.60 7.61 -3.61
N LEU A 119 10.73 7.65 -4.36
CA LEU A 119 10.76 8.16 -5.73
C LEU A 119 9.81 7.40 -6.64
N GLY A 120 9.78 6.07 -6.56
CA GLY A 120 8.85 5.24 -7.30
C GLY A 120 7.39 5.62 -7.05
N THR A 121 7.04 5.88 -5.81
CA THR A 121 5.69 6.29 -5.42
C THR A 121 5.38 7.72 -5.89
N PHE A 122 6.24 8.69 -5.61
CA PHE A 122 5.95 10.11 -5.90
C PHE A 122 5.87 10.40 -7.40
N THR A 123 6.65 9.69 -8.22
CA THR A 123 6.62 9.84 -9.69
C THR A 123 5.32 9.31 -10.31
N ILE A 124 4.59 8.38 -9.67
CA ILE A 124 3.23 8.01 -10.11
C ILE A 124 2.32 9.25 -10.09
N TYR A 125 2.38 10.04 -9.02
CA TYR A 125 1.50 11.20 -8.82
C TYR A 125 1.88 12.41 -9.68
N THR A 126 3.03 12.41 -10.34
CA THR A 126 3.39 13.38 -11.36
C THR A 126 3.09 12.88 -12.79
N GLY A 127 2.57 11.67 -12.92
CA GLY A 127 2.25 11.04 -14.21
C GLY A 127 3.45 10.44 -14.94
N ASP A 128 4.64 10.45 -14.34
CA ASP A 128 5.85 9.86 -14.94
C ASP A 128 5.94 8.35 -14.59
N LEU A 129 5.07 7.55 -15.21
CA LEU A 129 5.04 6.11 -15.01
C LEU A 129 6.34 5.40 -15.43
N PRO A 130 7.03 5.78 -16.53
CA PRO A 130 8.33 5.20 -16.87
C PRO A 130 9.38 5.42 -15.80
N ALA A 131 9.52 6.62 -15.24
CA ALA A 131 10.44 6.88 -14.13
C ALA A 131 10.03 6.11 -12.87
N SER A 132 8.74 6.08 -12.53
CA SER A 132 8.23 5.29 -11.42
C SER A 132 8.62 3.81 -11.54
N ARG A 133 8.39 3.22 -12.71
CA ARG A 133 8.79 1.82 -13.00
C ARG A 133 10.28 1.59 -12.74
N GLN A 134 11.13 2.48 -13.23
CA GLN A 134 12.58 2.36 -13.05
C GLN A 134 12.97 2.42 -11.57
N TRP A 135 12.45 3.36 -10.80
CA TRP A 135 12.75 3.49 -9.38
C TRP A 135 12.27 2.27 -8.58
N LEU A 136 11.06 1.78 -8.84
CA LEU A 136 10.52 0.58 -8.19
C LEU A 136 11.32 -0.68 -8.54
N GLN A 137 11.78 -0.83 -9.78
CA GLN A 137 12.67 -1.93 -10.17
C GLN A 137 14.01 -1.87 -9.42
N MET A 138 14.59 -0.68 -9.27
CA MET A 138 15.83 -0.50 -8.51
C MET A 138 15.60 -0.80 -7.01
N ALA A 139 14.50 -0.37 -6.43
CA ALA A 139 14.14 -0.67 -5.04
C ALA A 139 13.98 -2.18 -4.82
N LEU A 140 13.22 -2.86 -5.68
CA LEU A 140 13.01 -4.31 -5.61
C LEU A 140 14.28 -5.13 -5.85
N ALA A 141 15.23 -4.60 -6.62
CA ALA A 141 16.55 -5.24 -6.78
C ALA A 141 17.38 -5.24 -5.49
N ILE A 142 17.14 -4.26 -4.59
CA ILE A 142 17.78 -4.18 -3.27
C ILE A 142 17.03 -5.04 -2.26
N ASN A 143 15.71 -4.93 -2.22
CA ASN A 143 14.86 -5.67 -1.29
C ASN A 143 13.60 -6.24 -1.98
N PRO A 144 13.66 -7.45 -2.55
CA PRO A 144 12.52 -8.04 -3.28
C PRO A 144 11.32 -8.40 -2.40
N ASN A 145 11.53 -8.53 -1.09
CA ASN A 145 10.48 -8.85 -0.12
C ASN A 145 10.00 -7.64 0.68
N ALA A 146 10.39 -6.46 0.27
CA ALA A 146 9.99 -5.24 0.94
C ALA A 146 8.47 -5.17 1.12
N HIS A 147 8.05 -4.62 2.26
CA HIS A 147 6.64 -4.43 2.59
C HIS A 147 5.80 -5.72 2.51
N PHE A 148 6.34 -6.82 3.02
CA PHE A 148 5.70 -8.14 2.90
C PHE A 148 5.38 -8.52 1.44
N GLY A 149 6.25 -8.10 0.50
CA GLY A 149 6.13 -8.34 -0.93
C GLY A 149 5.09 -7.46 -1.63
N ARG A 150 4.61 -6.35 -1.01
CA ARG A 150 3.64 -5.43 -1.62
C ARG A 150 4.23 -4.60 -2.76
N GLU A 151 5.48 -4.20 -2.68
CA GLU A 151 6.09 -3.29 -3.65
C GLU A 151 6.09 -3.86 -5.07
N LYS A 152 6.19 -5.18 -5.22
CA LYS A 152 6.02 -5.80 -6.54
C LYS A 152 4.63 -5.56 -7.13
N TYR A 153 3.56 -5.51 -6.31
CA TYR A 153 2.21 -5.21 -6.78
C TYR A 153 2.07 -3.75 -7.18
N GLN A 154 2.80 -2.84 -6.54
CA GLN A 154 2.87 -1.45 -7.00
C GLN A 154 3.58 -1.34 -8.36
N LEU A 155 4.72 -2.00 -8.53
CA LEU A 155 5.40 -2.07 -9.83
C LEU A 155 4.47 -2.64 -10.90
N TRP A 156 3.78 -3.73 -10.62
CA TRP A 156 2.84 -4.34 -11.55
C TRP A 156 1.64 -3.45 -11.86
N LEU A 157 1.17 -2.65 -10.89
CA LEU A 157 0.12 -1.66 -11.17
C LEU A 157 0.62 -0.55 -12.09
N VAL A 158 1.84 -0.05 -11.89
CA VAL A 158 2.46 0.93 -12.78
C VAL A 158 2.60 0.37 -14.20
N GLU A 159 3.10 -0.86 -14.35
CA GLU A 159 3.21 -1.53 -15.65
C GLU A 159 1.83 -1.76 -16.31
N HIS A 160 0.82 -2.16 -15.55
CA HIS A 160 -0.55 -2.27 -16.02
C HIS A 160 -1.09 -0.93 -16.55
N LEU A 161 -0.86 0.18 -15.82
CA LEU A 161 -1.27 1.52 -16.25
C LEU A 161 -0.52 1.97 -17.50
N MET A 162 0.77 1.68 -17.62
CA MET A 162 1.55 1.96 -18.82
C MET A 162 0.97 1.20 -20.03
N LEU A 163 0.70 -0.09 -19.86
CA LEU A 163 0.13 -0.94 -20.90
C LEU A 163 -1.28 -0.46 -21.29
N ARG A 164 -2.08 -0.03 -20.31
CA ARG A 164 -3.42 0.54 -20.55
C ARG A 164 -3.35 1.83 -21.37
N ALA A 165 -2.39 2.70 -21.07
CA ALA A 165 -2.19 3.96 -21.80
C ALA A 165 -1.65 3.71 -23.21
N ASN A 166 -0.69 2.81 -23.38
CA ASN A 166 -0.09 2.48 -24.66
C ASN A 166 0.28 0.98 -24.71
N PRO A 167 -0.38 0.15 -25.53
CA PRO A 167 -0.08 -1.29 -25.66
C PRO A 167 1.37 -1.60 -26.04
N GLN A 168 2.06 -0.68 -26.71
CA GLN A 168 3.46 -0.83 -27.13
C GLN A 168 4.47 -0.31 -26.10
N SER A 169 4.02 0.18 -24.93
CA SER A 169 4.91 0.76 -23.91
C SER A 169 5.82 -0.27 -23.24
N LEU A 170 5.44 -1.55 -23.25
CA LEU A 170 6.14 -2.65 -22.59
C LEU A 170 6.30 -3.85 -23.55
N PRO A 171 7.12 -3.71 -24.63
CA PRO A 171 7.29 -4.77 -25.60
C PRO A 171 7.79 -6.08 -24.96
N GLU A 172 8.63 -6.00 -23.93
CA GLU A 172 9.12 -7.16 -23.19
C GLU A 172 8.01 -7.96 -22.47
N ILE A 173 6.80 -7.38 -22.32
CA ILE A 173 5.61 -8.05 -21.78
C ILE A 173 4.69 -8.51 -22.90
N THR A 174 4.55 -7.72 -23.96
CA THR A 174 3.52 -7.93 -25.00
C THR A 174 3.98 -8.66 -26.25
N ASP A 175 5.30 -8.69 -26.52
CA ASP A 175 5.84 -9.35 -27.70
C ASP A 175 5.51 -10.84 -27.71
N GLY A 176 4.97 -11.30 -28.81
CA GLY A 176 4.54 -12.69 -29.00
C GLY A 176 3.17 -13.04 -28.39
N LEU A 177 2.50 -12.12 -27.70
CA LEU A 177 1.14 -12.35 -27.22
C LEU A 177 0.10 -12.08 -28.30
N GLN A 178 -1.01 -12.83 -28.24
CA GLN A 178 -2.18 -12.55 -29.07
C GLN A 178 -2.85 -11.25 -28.61
N ALA A 179 -3.40 -10.46 -29.54
CA ALA A 179 -4.05 -9.18 -29.25
C ALA A 179 -5.12 -9.27 -28.15
N GLY A 180 -5.94 -10.33 -28.16
CA GLY A 180 -6.97 -10.55 -27.16
C GLY A 180 -6.41 -10.74 -25.74
N ILE A 181 -5.22 -11.34 -25.59
CA ILE A 181 -4.54 -11.45 -24.29
C ILE A 181 -4.05 -10.08 -23.84
N VAL A 182 -3.43 -9.31 -24.74
CA VAL A 182 -2.99 -7.94 -24.43
C VAL A 182 -4.16 -7.08 -23.96
N ASP A 183 -5.32 -7.19 -24.63
CA ASP A 183 -6.53 -6.45 -24.24
C ASP A 183 -7.02 -6.87 -22.85
N GLN A 184 -7.02 -8.16 -22.49
CA GLN A 184 -7.35 -8.62 -21.15
C GLN A 184 -6.40 -8.03 -20.10
N LEU A 185 -5.10 -8.05 -20.37
CA LEU A 185 -4.08 -7.49 -19.46
C LEU A 185 -4.24 -5.97 -19.25
N ARG A 186 -4.76 -5.25 -20.23
CA ARG A 186 -5.02 -3.79 -20.16
C ARG A 186 -6.29 -3.45 -19.39
N GLU A 187 -7.31 -4.29 -19.50
CA GLU A 187 -8.64 -4.02 -18.94
C GLU A 187 -8.78 -4.45 -17.47
N ASN A 188 -7.99 -5.44 -17.03
CA ASN A 188 -8.15 -6.04 -15.71
C ASN A 188 -6.79 -6.22 -15.01
N TYR A 189 -6.63 -5.56 -13.85
CA TYR A 189 -5.39 -5.65 -13.08
C TYR A 189 -5.15 -7.04 -12.49
N ALA A 190 -6.19 -7.79 -12.13
CA ALA A 190 -6.03 -9.15 -11.61
C ALA A 190 -5.49 -10.11 -12.70
N GLU A 191 -5.95 -9.97 -13.94
CA GLU A 191 -5.41 -10.70 -15.09
C GLU A 191 -3.92 -10.35 -15.30
N PHE A 192 -3.56 -9.06 -15.18
CA PHE A 192 -2.17 -8.62 -15.26
C PHE A 192 -1.33 -9.25 -14.15
N VAL A 193 -1.82 -9.28 -12.91
CA VAL A 193 -1.13 -9.93 -11.78
C VAL A 193 -0.94 -11.41 -12.02
N MET A 194 -1.97 -12.14 -12.49
CA MET A 194 -1.85 -13.55 -12.83
C MET A 194 -0.81 -13.80 -13.92
N PHE A 195 -0.82 -12.99 -14.97
CA PHE A 195 0.17 -13.06 -16.03
C PHE A 195 1.61 -12.86 -15.49
N ARG A 196 1.83 -11.87 -14.65
CA ARG A 196 3.13 -11.64 -13.98
C ARG A 196 3.57 -12.79 -13.06
N GLN A 197 2.64 -13.64 -12.66
CA GLN A 197 2.87 -14.88 -11.91
C GLN A 197 3.02 -16.12 -12.81
N GLY A 198 3.03 -15.94 -14.13
CA GLY A 198 3.17 -17.03 -15.11
C GLY A 198 1.88 -17.77 -15.44
N LYS A 199 0.71 -17.17 -15.17
CA LYS A 199 -0.62 -17.74 -15.46
C LYS A 199 -1.33 -16.89 -16.51
N ILE A 200 -1.77 -17.50 -17.61
CA ILE A 200 -2.42 -16.81 -18.74
C ILE A 200 -3.95 -16.89 -18.66
N SER A 201 -4.50 -17.82 -17.90
CA SER A 201 -5.95 -18.02 -17.79
C SER A 201 -6.34 -18.73 -16.50
N GLY A 202 -7.61 -18.64 -16.14
CA GLY A 202 -8.19 -19.32 -14.98
C GLY A 202 -8.48 -18.36 -13.83
N TRP A 203 -8.57 -18.90 -12.62
CA TRP A 203 -8.80 -18.14 -11.40
C TRP A 203 -7.49 -17.95 -10.63
N MET A 204 -7.39 -16.83 -9.95
CA MET A 204 -6.26 -16.57 -9.04
C MET A 204 -6.33 -17.52 -7.85
N GLU A 205 -5.23 -18.19 -7.53
CA GLU A 205 -5.14 -19.03 -6.33
C GLU A 205 -5.34 -18.19 -5.06
N GLU A 206 -5.91 -18.81 -4.00
CA GLU A 206 -6.32 -18.09 -2.79
C GLU A 206 -5.16 -17.35 -2.13
N ASP A 207 -3.99 -17.98 -2.03
CA ASP A 207 -2.79 -17.36 -1.46
C ASP A 207 -2.28 -16.19 -2.33
N SER A 208 -2.24 -16.36 -3.64
CA SER A 208 -1.86 -15.32 -4.60
C SER A 208 -2.82 -14.13 -4.54
N ARG A 209 -4.13 -14.42 -4.51
CA ARG A 209 -5.17 -13.41 -4.37
C ARG A 209 -5.07 -12.68 -3.03
N GLY A 210 -4.87 -13.42 -1.93
CA GLY A 210 -4.67 -12.83 -0.61
C GLY A 210 -3.47 -11.90 -0.56
N ALA A 211 -2.36 -12.26 -1.21
CA ALA A 211 -1.17 -11.43 -1.30
C ALA A 211 -1.40 -10.17 -2.16
N ALA A 212 -2.06 -10.30 -3.32
CA ALA A 212 -2.40 -9.17 -4.18
C ALA A 212 -3.39 -8.22 -3.49
N LEU A 213 -4.40 -8.75 -2.79
CA LEU A 213 -5.36 -7.99 -2.01
C LEU A 213 -4.66 -7.16 -0.93
N ARG A 214 -3.77 -7.77 -0.14
CA ARG A 214 -2.96 -7.05 0.85
C ARG A 214 -2.08 -5.99 0.20
N GLY A 215 -1.54 -6.26 -1.00
CA GLY A 215 -0.77 -5.28 -1.78
C GLY A 215 -1.58 -4.04 -2.11
N VAL A 216 -2.77 -4.20 -2.70
CA VAL A 216 -3.64 -3.07 -3.07
C VAL A 216 -4.17 -2.35 -1.85
N LEU A 217 -4.67 -3.06 -0.84
CA LEU A 217 -5.14 -2.45 0.41
C LEU A 217 -4.03 -1.67 1.13
N GLY A 218 -2.80 -2.17 1.10
CA GLY A 218 -1.65 -1.46 1.65
C GLY A 218 -1.35 -0.16 0.90
N MET A 219 -1.40 -0.17 -0.44
CA MET A 219 -1.27 1.07 -1.22
C MET A 219 -2.39 2.07 -0.88
N MET A 220 -3.64 1.61 -0.70
CA MET A 220 -4.75 2.48 -0.29
C MET A 220 -4.55 3.04 1.12
N LEU A 221 -4.11 2.21 2.08
CA LEU A 221 -3.90 2.60 3.47
C LEU A 221 -2.81 3.68 3.60
N PHE A 222 -1.69 3.50 2.90
CA PHE A 222 -0.51 4.34 3.08
C PHE A 222 -0.42 5.48 2.07
N ALA A 223 -1.02 5.36 0.88
CA ALA A 223 -1.07 6.47 -0.08
C ALA A 223 -2.40 7.23 0.00
N ASP A 224 -3.43 6.72 -0.68
CA ASP A 224 -4.75 7.35 -0.72
C ASP A 224 -5.85 6.29 -0.92
N TYR A 225 -6.66 6.08 0.12
CA TYR A 225 -7.78 5.13 0.07
C TYR A 225 -8.90 5.55 -0.89
N ARG A 226 -8.94 6.82 -1.29
CA ARG A 226 -9.87 7.38 -2.28
C ARG A 226 -9.30 7.43 -3.69
N ASN A 227 -8.13 6.82 -3.92
CA ASN A 227 -7.56 6.79 -5.26
C ASN A 227 -8.41 5.87 -6.17
N PRO A 228 -9.03 6.40 -7.26
CA PRO A 228 -9.93 5.61 -8.09
C PRO A 228 -9.22 4.46 -8.84
N VAL A 229 -7.93 4.59 -9.13
CA VAL A 229 -7.12 3.52 -9.75
C VAL A 229 -6.96 2.36 -8.79
N LEU A 230 -6.66 2.64 -7.51
CA LEU A 230 -6.52 1.62 -6.48
C LEU A 230 -7.86 0.93 -6.16
N LEU A 231 -8.95 1.69 -6.16
CA LEU A 231 -10.30 1.14 -5.99
C LEU A 231 -10.71 0.25 -7.19
N GLU A 232 -10.38 0.62 -8.43
CA GLU A 232 -10.58 -0.24 -9.59
C GLU A 232 -9.76 -1.52 -9.48
N ALA A 233 -8.47 -1.43 -9.17
CA ALA A 233 -7.59 -2.57 -8.98
C ALA A 233 -8.05 -3.47 -7.82
N LEU A 234 -8.57 -2.90 -6.74
CA LEU A 234 -9.18 -3.63 -5.65
C LEU A 234 -10.39 -4.44 -6.12
N GLY A 235 -11.27 -3.82 -6.91
CA GLY A 235 -12.43 -4.49 -7.51
C GLY A 235 -12.00 -5.69 -8.36
N ASP A 236 -11.01 -5.51 -9.22
CA ASP A 236 -10.47 -6.57 -10.08
C ASP A 236 -9.95 -7.78 -9.28
N ILE A 237 -9.23 -7.53 -8.18
CA ILE A 237 -8.72 -8.60 -7.29
C ILE A 237 -9.85 -9.28 -6.50
N LEU A 238 -10.83 -8.51 -6.03
CA LEU A 238 -11.97 -9.05 -5.28
C LEU A 238 -12.85 -9.93 -6.14
N GLU A 239 -13.03 -9.59 -7.42
CA GLU A 239 -13.81 -10.36 -8.38
C GLU A 239 -13.23 -11.75 -8.64
N GLN A 240 -11.92 -11.94 -8.49
CA GLN A 240 -11.26 -13.25 -8.56
C GLN A 240 -11.57 -14.15 -7.35
N GLY A 241 -12.42 -13.71 -6.43
CA GLY A 241 -12.83 -14.48 -5.26
C GLY A 241 -13.86 -15.55 -5.55
N ASN A 242 -14.07 -16.44 -4.55
CA ASN A 242 -15.17 -17.39 -4.61
C ASN A 242 -16.51 -16.63 -4.65
N PRO A 243 -17.37 -16.84 -5.68
CA PRO A 243 -18.67 -16.18 -5.81
C PRO A 243 -19.61 -16.35 -4.63
N LEU A 244 -19.43 -17.42 -3.83
CA LEU A 244 -20.22 -17.70 -2.62
C LEU A 244 -19.77 -16.90 -1.39
N LYS A 245 -18.66 -16.15 -1.48
CA LYS A 245 -18.15 -15.36 -0.37
C LYS A 245 -18.41 -13.87 -0.61
N ASN A 246 -18.64 -13.10 0.45
CA ASN A 246 -18.91 -11.65 0.42
C ASN A 246 -17.83 -10.80 -0.31
N ALA A 247 -16.66 -11.36 -0.60
CA ALA A 247 -15.56 -10.66 -1.27
C ALA A 247 -15.94 -10.14 -2.66
N VAL A 248 -16.67 -10.94 -3.44
CA VAL A 248 -17.07 -10.55 -4.81
C VAL A 248 -18.08 -9.40 -4.79
N HIS A 249 -18.97 -9.38 -3.81
CA HIS A 249 -19.92 -8.27 -3.63
C HIS A 249 -19.28 -6.96 -3.18
N MET A 250 -18.10 -7.02 -2.58
CA MET A 250 -17.29 -5.82 -2.31
C MET A 250 -16.67 -5.26 -3.59
N ALA A 251 -16.48 -6.05 -4.64
CA ALA A 251 -15.99 -5.57 -5.93
C ALA A 251 -16.92 -4.52 -6.53
N ASP A 252 -18.25 -4.74 -6.51
CA ASP A 252 -19.23 -3.77 -6.96
C ASP A 252 -19.09 -2.42 -6.25
N GLN A 253 -18.89 -2.46 -4.93
CA GLN A 253 -18.75 -1.25 -4.14
C GLN A 253 -17.43 -0.54 -4.46
N ALA A 254 -16.35 -1.30 -4.67
CA ALA A 254 -15.06 -0.75 -5.08
C ALA A 254 -15.14 -0.08 -6.45
N TYR A 255 -15.74 -0.73 -7.44
CA TYR A 255 -15.97 -0.16 -8.77
C TYR A 255 -16.91 1.05 -8.75
N ALA A 256 -18.01 0.97 -7.99
CA ALA A 256 -18.94 2.09 -7.85
C ALA A 256 -18.25 3.30 -7.21
N PHE A 257 -17.46 3.09 -6.17
CA PHE A 257 -16.72 4.16 -5.53
C PHE A 257 -15.64 4.74 -6.45
N ALA A 258 -14.89 3.87 -7.17
CA ALA A 258 -13.96 4.33 -8.20
C ALA A 258 -14.65 5.18 -9.27
N ARG A 259 -15.79 4.72 -9.81
CA ARG A 259 -16.58 5.41 -10.82
C ARG A 259 -17.01 6.80 -10.37
N ASP A 260 -17.45 6.93 -9.13
CA ASP A 260 -17.93 8.19 -8.58
C ASP A 260 -16.79 9.21 -8.37
N LEU A 261 -15.56 8.73 -8.20
CA LEU A 261 -14.34 9.55 -8.08
C LEU A 261 -13.74 9.93 -9.45
N TYR A 262 -13.94 9.11 -10.48
CA TYR A 262 -13.50 9.47 -11.83
C TYR A 262 -14.43 10.52 -12.45
N GLY A 263 -13.83 11.62 -12.95
CA GLY A 263 -14.58 12.71 -13.59
C GLY A 263 -15.07 12.42 -15.01
N GLU A 264 -14.44 11.47 -15.75
CA GLU A 264 -14.55 11.32 -17.18
C GLU A 264 -15.45 10.18 -17.66
N ASN A 265 -16.20 10.42 -18.75
CA ASN A 265 -17.20 9.49 -19.28
C ASN A 265 -16.67 8.12 -19.76
N PRO A 266 -15.55 7.99 -20.51
CA PRO A 266 -15.10 6.67 -20.98
C PRO A 266 -14.76 5.72 -19.84
N VAL A 267 -14.20 6.26 -18.75
CA VAL A 267 -13.84 5.47 -17.57
C VAL A 267 -15.10 5.03 -16.82
N LYS A 268 -16.10 5.91 -16.71
CA LYS A 268 -17.39 5.57 -16.09
C LYS A 268 -18.11 4.45 -16.83
N GLU A 269 -18.07 4.43 -18.16
CA GLU A 269 -18.66 3.37 -18.99
C GLU A 269 -17.95 2.03 -18.75
N ARG A 270 -16.61 2.02 -18.71
CA ARG A 270 -15.83 0.82 -18.39
C ARG A 270 -16.19 0.27 -17.00
N LEU A 271 -16.26 1.12 -15.99
CA LEU A 271 -16.60 0.70 -14.64
C LEU A 271 -18.05 0.24 -14.51
N ASN A 272 -19.00 0.86 -15.21
CA ASN A 272 -20.38 0.37 -15.28
C ASN A 272 -20.47 -1.03 -15.92
N LYS A 273 -19.64 -1.31 -16.94
CA LYS A 273 -19.52 -2.64 -17.52
C LYS A 273 -19.00 -3.65 -16.48
N LYS A 274 -17.91 -3.33 -15.77
CA LYS A 274 -17.35 -4.18 -14.70
C LYS A 274 -18.39 -4.45 -13.60
N ILE A 275 -19.11 -3.44 -13.13
CA ILE A 275 -20.20 -3.58 -12.15
C ILE A 275 -21.27 -4.55 -12.66
N LYS A 276 -21.68 -4.41 -13.93
CA LYS A 276 -22.69 -5.28 -14.53
C LYS A 276 -22.21 -6.73 -14.66
N GLU A 277 -20.96 -6.93 -15.05
CA GLU A 277 -20.32 -8.24 -15.18
C GLU A 277 -20.18 -8.92 -13.82
N ALA A 278 -19.66 -8.20 -12.81
CA ALA A 278 -19.59 -8.69 -11.45
C ALA A 278 -20.98 -9.11 -10.94
N ASN A 279 -22.01 -8.30 -11.13
CA ASN A 279 -23.39 -8.63 -10.74
C ASN A 279 -23.99 -9.81 -11.51
N SER A 280 -23.63 -10.03 -12.79
CA SER A 280 -24.17 -11.12 -13.59
C SER A 280 -23.59 -12.49 -13.21
N ASN A 281 -22.43 -12.52 -12.62
CA ASN A 281 -21.77 -13.74 -12.13
C ASN A 281 -22.43 -14.32 -10.87
N TYR A 282 -23.43 -13.62 -10.30
CA TYR A 282 -24.16 -14.03 -9.09
C TYR A 282 -25.42 -14.82 -9.41
N LEU A 283 -25.28 -16.00 -9.99
CA LEU A 283 -26.44 -16.87 -10.29
C LEU A 283 -26.89 -17.73 -9.09
N SER A 284 -26.37 -17.52 -7.88
CA SER A 284 -26.81 -18.31 -6.72
C SER A 284 -27.99 -17.68 -6.01
N LYS A 285 -28.98 -18.52 -5.62
CA LYS A 285 -30.14 -18.13 -4.81
C LYS A 285 -29.79 -17.66 -3.39
N GLU A 286 -28.51 -17.71 -3.03
CA GLU A 286 -27.92 -17.27 -1.75
C GLU A 286 -27.14 -15.96 -1.90
N ALA A 287 -27.54 -15.09 -2.86
CA ALA A 287 -26.92 -13.78 -2.99
C ALA A 287 -26.96 -13.03 -1.66
N PRO A 288 -25.84 -12.52 -1.14
CA PRO A 288 -25.84 -11.74 0.08
C PRO A 288 -26.74 -10.52 -0.09
N ASP A 289 -27.27 -10.04 1.03
CA ASP A 289 -28.09 -8.84 1.07
C ASP A 289 -27.24 -7.63 0.64
N LEU A 290 -27.29 -7.27 -0.64
CA LEU A 290 -26.58 -6.12 -1.24
C LEU A 290 -26.91 -4.81 -0.49
N LYS A 291 -28.14 -4.69 0.04
CA LYS A 291 -28.53 -3.56 0.86
C LYS A 291 -27.76 -3.53 2.16
N LYS A 292 -27.56 -4.69 2.79
CA LYS A 292 -26.75 -4.82 4.02
C LYS A 292 -25.29 -4.43 3.77
N LEU A 293 -24.71 -4.87 2.64
CA LEU A 293 -23.35 -4.52 2.28
C LEU A 293 -23.19 -3.02 2.00
N LYS A 294 -24.12 -2.43 1.24
CA LYS A 294 -24.13 -0.98 1.01
C LYS A 294 -24.25 -0.20 2.32
N ASN A 295 -25.12 -0.63 3.23
CA ASN A 295 -25.24 -0.01 4.54
C ASN A 295 -23.97 -0.16 5.37
N ALA A 296 -23.29 -1.31 5.30
CA ALA A 296 -22.00 -1.53 5.96
C ALA A 296 -20.91 -0.60 5.42
N MET A 297 -20.87 -0.38 4.10
CA MET A 297 -19.95 0.57 3.47
C MET A 297 -20.22 2.01 3.91
N LEU A 298 -21.48 2.44 3.90
CA LEU A 298 -21.87 3.78 4.40
C LEU A 298 -21.53 3.96 5.89
N ALA A 299 -21.72 2.93 6.70
CA ALA A 299 -21.34 2.95 8.10
C ALA A 299 -19.81 3.06 8.29
N ALA A 300 -19.02 2.33 7.47
CA ALA A 300 -17.57 2.43 7.50
C ALA A 300 -17.07 3.83 7.08
N GLN A 301 -17.69 4.44 6.08
CA GLN A 301 -17.38 5.81 5.65
C GLN A 301 -17.68 6.82 6.77
N ALA A 302 -18.87 6.75 7.37
CA ALA A 302 -19.25 7.63 8.48
C ALA A 302 -18.31 7.47 9.70
N ALA A 303 -17.93 6.23 10.03
CA ALA A 303 -16.98 5.95 11.09
C ALA A 303 -15.58 6.51 10.76
N GLY A 304 -15.14 6.36 9.50
CA GLY A 304 -13.87 6.89 9.02
C GLY A 304 -13.79 8.42 9.06
N GLU A 305 -14.86 9.11 8.68
CA GLU A 305 -14.95 10.57 8.78
C GLU A 305 -14.92 11.04 10.23
N ALA A 306 -15.69 10.38 11.11
CA ALA A 306 -15.70 10.69 12.54
C ALA A 306 -14.32 10.44 13.18
N LEU A 307 -13.63 9.38 12.79
CA LEU A 307 -12.26 9.09 13.26
C LEU A 307 -11.28 10.16 12.77
N ALA A 308 -11.30 10.51 11.49
CA ALA A 308 -10.42 11.52 10.93
C ALA A 308 -10.61 12.89 11.59
N LYS A 309 -11.86 13.26 11.89
CA LYS A 309 -12.17 14.49 12.62
C LYS A 309 -11.55 14.47 14.02
N ARG A 310 -11.70 13.38 14.77
CA ARG A 310 -11.10 13.25 16.12
C ARG A 310 -9.58 13.31 16.08
N VAL A 311 -8.96 12.60 15.13
CA VAL A 311 -7.50 12.64 14.97
C VAL A 311 -7.03 14.07 14.73
N ARG A 312 -7.66 14.79 13.81
CA ARG A 312 -7.34 16.19 13.51
C ARG A 312 -7.47 17.10 14.76
N GLU A 313 -8.54 16.96 15.54
CA GLU A 313 -8.76 17.75 16.76
C GLU A 313 -7.68 17.47 17.81
N ASP A 314 -7.31 16.22 18.00
CA ASP A 314 -6.22 15.82 18.90
C ASP A 314 -4.86 16.37 18.42
N GLU A 315 -4.52 16.22 17.15
CA GLU A 315 -3.27 16.70 16.57
C GLU A 315 -3.14 18.22 16.71
N LEU A 316 -4.19 18.99 16.43
CA LEU A 316 -4.20 20.43 16.65
C LEU A 316 -3.94 20.79 18.11
N THR A 317 -4.52 20.02 19.04
CA THR A 317 -4.31 20.21 20.48
C THR A 317 -2.87 19.93 20.88
N TRP A 318 -2.28 18.83 20.42
CA TRP A 318 -0.89 18.47 20.71
C TRP A 318 0.10 19.47 20.11
N ILE A 319 -0.13 19.88 18.86
CA ILE A 319 0.71 20.90 18.19
C ILE A 319 0.66 22.22 18.96
N ALA A 320 -0.54 22.69 19.32
CA ALA A 320 -0.71 23.96 20.05
C ALA A 320 -0.09 23.93 21.46
N SER A 321 -0.05 22.76 22.10
CA SER A 321 0.60 22.58 23.41
C SER A 321 2.11 22.29 23.33
N GLY A 322 2.69 22.25 22.13
CA GLY A 322 4.12 21.98 21.93
C GLY A 322 4.53 20.53 22.15
N GLN A 323 3.56 19.60 22.16
CA GLN A 323 3.82 18.18 22.26
C GLN A 323 4.29 17.62 20.90
N ASP A 324 4.95 16.47 20.92
CA ASP A 324 5.26 15.72 19.70
C ASP A 324 4.01 15.02 19.19
N ALA A 325 3.35 15.61 18.20
CA ALA A 325 2.08 15.12 17.70
C ALA A 325 2.19 13.72 17.07
N GLY A 326 3.34 13.36 16.49
CA GLY A 326 3.58 12.01 15.97
C GLY A 326 3.61 10.97 17.09
N ALA A 327 4.40 11.22 18.14
CA ALA A 327 4.50 10.32 19.29
C ALA A 327 3.15 10.17 20.04
N GLU A 328 2.40 11.25 20.19
CA GLU A 328 1.08 11.18 20.83
C GLU A 328 0.03 10.45 19.94
N PHE A 329 0.12 10.60 18.62
CA PHE A 329 -0.70 9.84 17.68
C PHE A 329 -0.42 8.33 17.78
N GLU A 330 0.84 7.92 17.73
CA GLU A 330 1.23 6.52 17.91
C GLU A 330 0.66 5.94 19.19
N LYS A 331 0.90 6.61 20.29
CA LYS A 331 0.45 6.19 21.62
C LYS A 331 -1.05 6.05 21.71
N LYS A 332 -1.82 6.99 21.14
CA LYS A 332 -3.28 7.02 21.26
C LYS A 332 -3.97 6.10 20.26
N TYR A 333 -3.49 6.04 19.02
CA TYR A 333 -4.19 5.40 17.92
C TYR A 333 -3.58 4.11 17.42
N LEU A 334 -2.28 3.86 17.65
CA LEU A 334 -1.60 2.65 17.19
C LEU A 334 -1.25 1.70 18.33
N GLY A 335 -1.05 2.19 19.55
CA GLY A 335 -0.73 1.37 20.73
C GLY A 335 -1.93 0.63 21.33
N ALA A 336 -3.17 1.00 21.02
CA ALA A 336 -4.37 0.30 21.45
C ALA A 336 -4.86 -0.61 20.31
N SER A 337 -5.01 -1.90 20.56
CA SER A 337 -5.66 -2.79 19.60
C SER A 337 -7.08 -2.29 19.28
N MET A 338 -7.28 -1.78 18.06
CA MET A 338 -8.60 -1.37 17.58
C MET A 338 -9.58 -2.52 17.75
N PRO A 339 -10.81 -2.26 18.29
CA PRO A 339 -11.82 -3.31 18.40
C PRO A 339 -12.17 -3.83 17.00
N THR A 340 -11.96 -5.11 16.80
CA THR A 340 -12.30 -5.78 15.55
C THR A 340 -13.82 -5.89 15.48
N VAL A 341 -14.44 -5.28 14.47
CA VAL A 341 -15.73 -5.77 14.00
C VAL A 341 -15.46 -7.13 13.34
N GLN A 342 -15.57 -8.19 14.13
CA GLN A 342 -15.54 -9.54 13.58
C GLN A 342 -16.80 -9.75 12.76
N PHE A 343 -16.68 -9.75 11.45
CA PHE A 343 -17.67 -10.46 10.63
C PHE A 343 -17.49 -11.95 10.93
N ARG A 344 -18.25 -12.45 11.89
CA ARG A 344 -18.46 -13.89 12.01
C ARG A 344 -19.14 -14.31 10.71
N ALA A 345 -18.43 -15.13 9.91
CA ALA A 345 -19.09 -15.88 8.86
C ALA A 345 -20.26 -16.62 9.54
N ALA A 346 -21.49 -16.33 9.12
CA ALA A 346 -22.62 -17.16 9.47
C ALA A 346 -22.27 -18.59 9.04
N LYS A 347 -22.37 -19.53 10.00
CA LYS A 347 -22.18 -20.95 9.73
C LYS A 347 -23.25 -21.44 8.77
#